data_a08e8cdde8db7e9723ce30ff96bfce9f
#
_entry.id   a08e8cdde8db7e9723ce30ff96bfce9f
#
_cell.length_a   1.000
_cell.length_b   1.000
_cell.length_c   1.000
_cell.angle_alpha   90.00
_cell.angle_beta   90.00
_cell.angle_gamma   90.00
#
_symmetry.space_group_name_H-M   'P 1'
#
loop_
_entity.id
_entity.type
_entity.pdbx_description
1 polymer ?
#
loop_
_entity_poly.entity_id
_entity_poly.type
_entity_poly.pdbx_seq_one_letter_code
_entity_poly.pdbx_strand_id
1 'polypeptide(L)'
;MKNGIAHRYTQYLHKKLGAIKADPHQIAAGSAVGFLVGTLPIFTLRIGIALGLSYYFKWSKPATLFGIFLINPLTGPLYYALAYTVGHFLLGGEEIASQNWDVKYMLNAIWSDGTFFLILFFGCFIVAIPISLFLFWSVRKTITHLQTP
;
A
#
# COMPACT_ATOMS: atom_id res chain seq x y z
N MET A 1 7.77 -38.26 -1.19
CA MET A 1 8.32 -37.54 -2.38
C MET A 1 7.82 -36.09 -2.55
N LYS A 2 6.93 -35.54 -1.68
CA LYS A 2 6.42 -34.15 -1.79
C LYS A 2 7.31 -33.07 -1.15
N ASN A 3 8.30 -33.42 -0.34
CA ASN A 3 9.13 -32.45 0.39
C ASN A 3 10.33 -31.90 -0.40
N GLY A 4 10.68 -32.52 -1.53
CA GLY A 4 11.84 -32.10 -2.32
C GLY A 4 11.63 -30.82 -3.14
N ILE A 5 10.41 -30.56 -3.61
CA ILE A 5 10.11 -29.40 -4.45
C ILE A 5 10.03 -28.15 -3.60
N ALA A 6 9.34 -28.21 -2.47
CA ALA A 6 9.25 -27.07 -1.53
C ALA A 6 10.64 -26.70 -0.97
N HIS A 7 11.47 -27.68 -0.63
CA HIS A 7 12.84 -27.46 -0.17
C HIS A 7 13.75 -26.86 -1.24
N ARG A 8 13.60 -27.27 -2.52
CA ARG A 8 14.34 -26.68 -3.64
C ARG A 8 13.89 -25.24 -3.93
N TYR A 9 12.60 -24.96 -3.83
CA TYR A 9 12.07 -23.59 -3.97
C TYR A 9 12.54 -22.67 -2.85
N THR A 10 12.54 -23.13 -1.61
CA THR A 10 13.08 -22.36 -0.47
C THR A 10 14.57 -22.11 -0.64
N GLN A 11 15.37 -23.10 -1.00
CA GLN A 11 16.80 -22.92 -1.27
C GLN A 11 17.07 -21.98 -2.46
N TYR A 12 16.29 -22.08 -3.53
CA TYR A 12 16.41 -21.18 -4.68
C TYR A 12 16.05 -19.73 -4.31
N LEU A 13 14.99 -19.57 -3.53
CA LEU A 13 14.58 -18.26 -2.98
C LEU A 13 15.63 -17.70 -2.00
N HIS A 14 16.15 -18.51 -1.10
CA HIS A 14 17.25 -18.12 -0.20
C HIS A 14 18.50 -17.68 -0.96
N LYS A 15 18.90 -18.44 -2.00
CA LYS A 15 20.07 -18.12 -2.82
C LYS A 15 19.87 -16.86 -3.66
N LYS A 16 18.66 -16.63 -4.18
CA LYS A 16 18.33 -15.48 -5.02
C LYS A 16 18.07 -14.22 -4.16
N LEU A 17 17.45 -14.36 -2.99
CA LEU A 17 17.20 -13.27 -2.05
C LEU A 17 18.47 -12.90 -1.25
N GLY A 18 19.33 -13.87 -0.92
CA GLY A 18 20.63 -13.59 -0.33
C GLY A 18 21.63 -12.93 -1.29
N ALA A 19 21.43 -13.10 -2.61
CA ALA A 19 22.18 -12.39 -3.65
C ALA A 19 21.67 -10.93 -3.86
N ILE A 20 20.45 -10.62 -3.42
CA ILE A 20 19.95 -9.24 -3.36
C ILE A 20 20.58 -8.61 -2.13
N LYS A 21 21.70 -7.92 -2.31
CA LYS A 21 22.36 -7.08 -1.27
C LYS A 21 21.50 -5.87 -0.86
N ALA A 22 20.18 -5.96 -0.94
CA ALA A 22 19.28 -4.90 -0.55
C ALA A 22 19.04 -5.01 0.96
N ASP A 23 19.28 -3.92 1.66
CA ASP A 23 19.00 -3.78 3.08
C ASP A 23 17.51 -4.09 3.35
N PRO A 24 17.18 -5.01 4.28
CA PRO A 24 15.80 -5.30 4.67
C PRO A 24 14.99 -4.06 5.02
N HIS A 25 15.64 -3.06 5.60
CA HIS A 25 15.03 -1.78 5.90
C HIS A 25 14.58 -1.03 4.63
N GLN A 26 15.42 -0.99 3.60
CA GLN A 26 15.12 -0.28 2.34
C GLN A 26 13.94 -0.93 1.60
N ILE A 27 13.82 -2.26 1.66
CA ILE A 27 12.71 -2.99 1.04
C ILE A 27 11.42 -2.74 1.82
N ALA A 28 11.49 -2.85 3.16
CA ALA A 28 10.33 -2.63 4.02
C ALA A 28 9.82 -1.18 3.94
N ALA A 29 10.73 -0.20 3.97
CA ALA A 29 10.38 1.21 3.83
C ALA A 29 9.79 1.53 2.45
N GLY A 30 10.38 0.99 1.38
CA GLY A 30 9.82 1.13 0.04
C GLY A 30 8.40 0.59 -0.07
N SER A 31 8.15 -0.63 0.45
CA SER A 31 6.82 -1.24 0.43
C SER A 31 5.80 -0.44 1.24
N ALA A 32 6.17 0.02 2.43
CA ALA A 32 5.29 0.79 3.31
C ALA A 32 4.92 2.15 2.71
N VAL A 33 5.90 2.88 2.18
CA VAL A 33 5.66 4.18 1.53
C VAL A 33 4.91 4.00 0.21
N GLY A 34 5.23 2.96 -0.55
CA GLY A 34 4.48 2.62 -1.75
C GLY A 34 3.01 2.37 -1.45
N PHE A 35 2.70 1.63 -0.38
CA PHE A 35 1.33 1.42 0.06
C PHE A 35 0.67 2.74 0.50
N LEU A 36 1.32 3.51 1.38
CA LEU A 36 0.79 4.77 1.90
C LEU A 36 0.43 5.75 0.77
N VAL A 37 1.35 5.96 -0.17
CA VAL A 37 1.10 6.85 -1.32
C VAL A 37 0.11 6.23 -2.30
N GLY A 38 0.15 4.89 -2.46
CA GLY A 38 -0.75 4.14 -3.34
C GLY A 38 -2.21 4.21 -2.92
N THR A 39 -2.49 4.41 -1.63
CA THR A 39 -3.85 4.53 -1.09
C THR A 39 -4.48 5.91 -1.29
N LEU A 40 -3.66 6.94 -1.53
CA LEU A 40 -4.19 8.28 -1.74
C LEU A 40 -4.99 8.36 -3.05
N PRO A 41 -6.12 9.11 -3.07
CA PRO A 41 -6.97 9.24 -4.25
C PRO A 41 -6.38 10.16 -5.34
N ILE A 42 -5.06 10.12 -5.51
CA ILE A 42 -4.30 10.90 -6.50
C ILE A 42 -3.77 9.94 -7.57
N PHE A 43 -4.69 9.39 -8.38
CA PHE A 43 -4.42 8.25 -9.25
C PHE A 43 -3.22 8.40 -10.19
N THR A 44 -3.06 9.55 -10.82
CA THR A 44 -2.02 9.77 -11.83
C THR A 44 -0.66 10.05 -11.21
N LEU A 45 -0.62 10.81 -10.11
CA LEU A 45 0.63 11.29 -9.50
C LEU A 45 1.24 10.30 -8.50
N ARG A 46 0.46 9.34 -8.00
CA ARG A 46 0.90 8.42 -6.93
C ARG A 46 2.17 7.66 -7.26
N ILE A 47 2.33 7.19 -8.51
CA ILE A 47 3.52 6.45 -8.93
C ILE A 47 4.73 7.37 -8.95
N GLY A 48 4.60 8.57 -9.50
CA GLY A 48 5.67 9.57 -9.56
C GLY A 48 6.13 10.00 -8.16
N ILE A 49 5.18 10.30 -7.27
CA ILE A 49 5.47 10.71 -5.89
C ILE A 49 6.17 9.58 -5.13
N ALA A 50 5.62 8.35 -5.18
CA ALA A 50 6.18 7.22 -4.46
C ALA A 50 7.59 6.84 -4.96
N LEU A 51 7.80 6.84 -6.28
CA LEU A 51 9.12 6.58 -6.86
C LEU A 51 10.11 7.72 -6.59
N GLY A 52 9.66 8.97 -6.61
CA GLY A 52 10.45 10.14 -6.24
C GLY A 52 10.94 10.07 -4.80
N LEU A 53 10.05 9.75 -3.86
CA LEU A 53 10.41 9.52 -2.45
C LEU A 53 11.40 8.36 -2.31
N SER A 54 11.14 7.25 -2.99
CA SER A 54 12.04 6.08 -2.95
C SER A 54 13.42 6.37 -3.53
N TYR A 55 13.49 7.22 -4.55
CA TYR A 55 14.77 7.69 -5.11
C TYR A 55 15.51 8.58 -4.12
N TYR A 56 14.82 9.56 -3.53
CA TYR A 56 15.40 10.51 -2.58
C TYR A 56 15.96 9.82 -1.32
N PHE A 57 15.19 8.91 -0.74
CA PHE A 57 15.56 8.18 0.48
C PHE A 57 16.37 6.89 0.21
N LYS A 58 16.70 6.61 -1.05
CA LYS A 58 17.41 5.39 -1.50
C LYS A 58 16.71 4.09 -1.09
N TRP A 59 15.39 4.09 -1.07
CA TRP A 59 14.60 2.88 -0.83
C TRP A 59 14.46 2.00 -2.07
N SER A 60 14.06 0.76 -1.89
CA SER A 60 13.90 -0.20 -2.98
C SER A 60 12.72 0.16 -3.88
N LYS A 61 12.99 0.63 -5.11
CA LYS A 61 11.97 0.98 -6.11
C LYS A 61 11.01 -0.16 -6.45
N PRO A 62 11.47 -1.43 -6.66
CA PRO A 62 10.57 -2.55 -6.89
C PRO A 62 9.63 -2.80 -5.71
N ALA A 63 10.11 -2.66 -4.48
CA ALA A 63 9.30 -2.80 -3.29
C ALA A 63 8.25 -1.67 -3.18
N THR A 64 8.60 -0.46 -3.57
CA THR A 64 7.67 0.67 -3.63
C THR A 64 6.55 0.43 -4.65
N LEU A 65 6.88 -0.05 -5.83
CA LEU A 65 5.88 -0.44 -6.83
C LEU A 65 4.96 -1.55 -6.30
N PHE A 66 5.52 -2.56 -5.65
CA PHE A 66 4.73 -3.60 -5.01
C PHE A 66 3.74 -3.01 -3.99
N GLY A 67 4.19 -2.09 -3.13
CA GLY A 67 3.33 -1.39 -2.18
C GLY A 67 2.17 -0.65 -2.85
N ILE A 68 2.43 0.08 -3.96
CA ILE A 68 1.40 0.79 -4.72
C ILE A 68 0.34 -0.18 -5.27
N PHE A 69 0.77 -1.34 -5.79
CA PHE A 69 -0.13 -2.32 -6.40
C PHE A 69 -0.92 -3.18 -5.40
N LEU A 70 -0.63 -3.09 -4.09
CA LEU A 70 -1.47 -3.72 -3.07
C LEU A 70 -2.91 -3.17 -3.09
N ILE A 71 -3.07 -1.89 -3.43
CA ILE A 71 -4.39 -1.31 -3.73
C ILE A 71 -4.64 -1.47 -5.23
N ASN A 72 -5.43 -2.44 -5.57
CA ASN A 72 -5.84 -2.77 -6.93
C ASN A 72 -7.36 -2.58 -7.11
N PRO A 73 -7.91 -2.68 -8.33
CA PRO A 73 -9.35 -2.51 -8.57
C PRO A 73 -10.25 -3.45 -7.77
N LEU A 74 -9.73 -4.57 -7.27
CA LEU A 74 -10.49 -5.52 -6.46
C LEU A 74 -10.54 -5.09 -4.98
N THR A 75 -9.41 -4.66 -4.41
CA THR A 75 -9.30 -4.25 -3.00
C THR A 75 -9.63 -2.78 -2.77
N GLY A 76 -9.48 -1.96 -3.82
CA GLY A 76 -9.68 -0.51 -3.78
C GLY A 76 -11.06 -0.09 -3.27
N PRO A 77 -12.18 -0.59 -3.83
CA PRO A 77 -13.51 -0.19 -3.40
C PRO A 77 -13.76 -0.45 -1.90
N LEU A 78 -13.33 -1.61 -1.40
CA LEU A 78 -13.45 -1.96 0.02
C LEU A 78 -12.60 -1.04 0.90
N TYR A 79 -11.36 -0.77 0.47
CA TYR A 79 -10.45 0.12 1.19
C TYR A 79 -10.99 1.55 1.25
N TYR A 80 -11.46 2.09 0.12
CA TYR A 80 -11.98 3.46 0.05
C TYR A 80 -13.31 3.63 0.82
N ALA A 81 -14.16 2.60 0.84
CA ALA A 81 -15.36 2.60 1.67
C ALA A 81 -15.01 2.72 3.16
N LEU A 82 -14.05 1.92 3.62
CA LEU A 82 -13.57 1.98 5.00
C LEU A 82 -12.90 3.33 5.30
N ALA A 83 -12.06 3.82 4.41
CA ALA A 83 -11.39 5.11 4.54
C ALA A 83 -12.39 6.26 4.61
N TYR A 84 -13.41 6.25 3.76
CA TYR A 84 -14.48 7.24 3.79
C TYR A 84 -15.26 7.20 5.10
N THR A 85 -15.63 6.02 5.59
CA THR A 85 -16.31 5.86 6.87
C THR A 85 -15.50 6.45 8.02
N VAL A 86 -14.19 6.17 8.07
CA VAL A 86 -13.30 6.70 9.10
C VAL A 86 -13.15 8.22 8.96
N GLY A 87 -12.96 8.72 7.74
CA GLY A 87 -12.85 10.14 7.47
C GLY A 87 -14.13 10.91 7.84
N HIS A 88 -15.29 10.35 7.49
CA HIS A 88 -16.60 10.91 7.81
C HIS A 88 -16.85 10.94 9.33
N PHE A 89 -16.48 9.89 10.04
CA PHE A 89 -16.61 9.84 11.50
C PHE A 89 -15.78 10.92 12.20
N LEU A 90 -14.61 11.27 11.65
CA LEU A 90 -13.68 12.22 12.26
C LEU A 90 -13.95 13.68 11.87
N LEU A 91 -14.30 13.92 10.61
CA LEU A 91 -14.46 15.26 10.06
C LEU A 91 -15.94 15.72 10.02
N GLY A 92 -16.88 14.79 10.20
CA GLY A 92 -18.29 15.04 9.92
C GLY A 92 -18.54 15.15 8.42
N GLY A 93 -19.77 15.41 8.02
CA GLY A 93 -20.22 15.56 6.63
C GLY A 93 -21.63 15.05 6.45
N GLU A 94 -22.19 15.19 5.26
CA GLU A 94 -23.49 14.59 4.95
C GLU A 94 -23.34 13.07 4.82
N GLU A 95 -24.25 12.32 5.44
CA GLU A 95 -24.28 10.85 5.32
C GLU A 95 -24.58 10.44 3.88
N ILE A 96 -23.60 9.89 3.19
CA ILE A 96 -23.80 9.19 1.93
C ILE A 96 -24.20 7.73 2.23
N ALA A 97 -25.10 7.57 3.20
CA ALA A 97 -25.45 6.27 3.80
C ALA A 97 -26.19 5.30 2.86
N SER A 98 -26.58 5.68 1.66
CA SER A 98 -27.40 4.85 0.77
C SER A 98 -26.92 4.73 -0.67
N GLN A 99 -25.72 5.21 -0.98
CA GLN A 99 -25.27 5.21 -2.36
C GLN A 99 -24.37 4.01 -2.65
N ASN A 100 -24.63 3.38 -3.78
CA ASN A 100 -23.83 2.26 -4.27
C ASN A 100 -22.36 2.65 -4.36
N TRP A 101 -21.50 1.94 -3.65
CA TRP A 101 -20.03 2.07 -3.69
C TRP A 101 -19.48 1.55 -5.03
N ASP A 102 -20.05 2.06 -6.14
CA ASP A 102 -19.55 1.77 -7.47
C ASP A 102 -18.31 2.64 -7.75
N VAL A 103 -17.30 2.04 -8.35
CA VAL A 103 -16.04 2.71 -8.74
C VAL A 103 -16.33 3.98 -9.58
N LYS A 104 -17.34 3.93 -10.43
CA LYS A 104 -17.74 5.05 -11.29
C LYS A 104 -18.30 6.23 -10.49
N TYR A 105 -19.10 5.93 -9.45
CA TYR A 105 -19.62 6.95 -8.53
C TYR A 105 -18.47 7.60 -7.74
N MET A 106 -17.58 6.80 -7.20
CA MET A 106 -16.43 7.30 -6.43
C MET A 106 -15.51 8.20 -7.27
N LEU A 107 -15.25 7.84 -8.50
CA LEU A 107 -14.45 8.65 -9.41
C LEU A 107 -15.12 10.00 -9.72
N ASN A 108 -16.43 10.01 -9.97
CA ASN A 108 -17.17 11.25 -10.20
C ASN A 108 -17.21 12.13 -8.95
N ALA A 109 -17.46 11.56 -7.77
CA ALA A 109 -17.53 12.30 -6.51
C ALA A 109 -16.18 12.95 -6.15
N ILE A 110 -15.05 12.29 -6.42
CA ILE A 110 -13.71 12.85 -6.21
C ILE A 110 -13.50 14.14 -7.04
N TRP A 111 -14.09 14.22 -8.23
CA TRP A 111 -13.93 15.37 -9.11
C TRP A 111 -14.98 16.46 -8.93
N SER A 112 -16.17 16.11 -8.44
CA SER A 112 -17.31 17.03 -8.36
C SER A 112 -17.54 17.61 -6.97
N ASP A 113 -17.12 16.92 -5.91
CA ASP A 113 -17.36 17.31 -4.52
C ASP A 113 -16.05 17.40 -3.72
N GLY A 114 -15.61 18.64 -3.47
CA GLY A 114 -14.39 18.91 -2.70
C GLY A 114 -14.48 18.41 -1.26
N THR A 115 -15.65 18.41 -0.65
CA THR A 115 -15.87 17.92 0.73
C THR A 115 -15.68 16.39 0.77
N PHE A 116 -16.28 15.69 -0.18
CA PHE A 116 -16.08 14.24 -0.33
C PHE A 116 -14.60 13.90 -0.51
N PHE A 117 -13.90 14.65 -1.38
CA PHE A 117 -12.47 14.43 -1.63
C PHE A 117 -11.65 14.61 -0.33
N LEU A 118 -11.91 15.68 0.45
CA LEU A 118 -11.19 15.92 1.71
C LEU A 118 -11.44 14.81 2.73
N ILE A 119 -12.70 14.43 2.94
CA ILE A 119 -13.07 13.34 3.85
C ILE A 119 -12.37 12.04 3.46
N LEU A 120 -12.41 11.69 2.18
CA LEU A 120 -11.76 10.50 1.65
C LEU A 120 -10.24 10.58 1.79
N PHE A 121 -9.63 11.73 1.47
CA PHE A 121 -8.19 11.94 1.55
C PHE A 121 -7.67 11.75 2.99
N PHE A 122 -8.29 12.42 3.95
CA PHE A 122 -7.91 12.27 5.36
C PHE A 122 -8.20 10.87 5.89
N GLY A 123 -9.33 10.28 5.52
CA GLY A 123 -9.65 8.90 5.87
C GLY A 123 -8.63 7.90 5.33
N CYS A 124 -8.24 8.03 4.05
CA CYS A 124 -7.18 7.22 3.44
C CYS A 124 -5.87 7.35 4.23
N PHE A 125 -5.49 8.57 4.58
CA PHE A 125 -4.25 8.82 5.30
C PHE A 125 -4.24 8.16 6.69
N ILE A 126 -5.33 8.32 7.44
CA ILE A 126 -5.47 7.77 8.80
C ILE A 126 -5.48 6.24 8.77
N VAL A 127 -6.19 5.62 7.83
CA VAL A 127 -6.23 4.16 7.70
C VAL A 127 -4.92 3.61 7.14
N ALA A 128 -4.26 4.33 6.24
CA ALA A 128 -3.00 3.89 5.65
C ALA A 128 -1.84 3.83 6.64
N ILE A 129 -1.76 4.75 7.61
CA ILE A 129 -0.65 4.82 8.56
C ILE A 129 -0.47 3.49 9.32
N PRO A 130 -1.45 2.97 10.07
CA PRO A 130 -1.28 1.74 10.82
C PRO A 130 -1.00 0.53 9.90
N ILE A 131 -1.65 0.47 8.73
CA ILE A 131 -1.43 -0.62 7.78
C ILE A 131 -0.01 -0.54 7.18
N SER A 132 0.48 0.64 6.84
CA SER A 132 1.84 0.81 6.32
C SER A 132 2.91 0.49 7.36
N LEU A 133 2.70 0.84 8.63
CA LEU A 133 3.58 0.46 9.73
C LEU A 133 3.61 -1.06 9.94
N PHE A 134 2.44 -1.70 9.90
CA PHE A 134 2.33 -3.16 9.96
C PHE A 134 3.04 -3.82 8.78
N LEU A 135 2.85 -3.30 7.57
CA LEU A 135 3.51 -3.78 6.36
C LEU A 135 5.03 -3.63 6.46
N PHE A 136 5.51 -2.47 6.94
CA PHE A 136 6.93 -2.23 7.19
C PHE A 136 7.52 -3.29 8.13
N TRP A 137 6.89 -3.50 9.26
CA TRP A 137 7.36 -4.45 10.26
C TRP A 137 7.35 -5.89 9.75
N SER A 138 6.26 -6.30 9.09
CA SER A 138 6.09 -7.65 8.53
C SER A 138 7.12 -7.94 7.44
N VAL A 139 7.29 -7.02 6.49
CA VAL A 139 8.27 -7.18 5.39
C VAL A 139 9.68 -7.20 5.94
N ARG A 140 10.02 -6.29 6.86
CA ARG A 140 11.35 -6.25 7.48
C ARG A 140 11.65 -7.56 8.20
N LYS A 141 10.73 -8.05 9.04
CA LYS A 141 10.89 -9.30 9.78
C LYS A 141 11.08 -10.50 8.85
N THR A 142 10.26 -10.59 7.81
CA THR A 142 10.32 -11.68 6.83
C THR A 142 11.66 -11.69 6.11
N ILE A 143 12.13 -10.55 5.63
CA ILE A 143 13.39 -10.47 4.88
C ILE A 143 14.58 -10.73 5.79
N THR A 144 14.59 -10.17 7.00
CA THR A 144 15.65 -10.44 7.97
C THR A 144 15.73 -11.94 8.29
N HIS A 145 14.57 -12.60 8.47
CA HIS A 145 14.54 -14.04 8.72
C HIS A 145 15.04 -14.89 7.53
N LEU A 146 14.83 -14.40 6.30
CA LEU A 146 15.31 -15.07 5.08
C LEU A 146 16.81 -14.84 4.82
N GLN A 147 17.40 -13.80 5.40
CA GLN A 147 18.82 -13.47 5.26
C GLN A 147 19.69 -14.05 6.38
N THR A 148 19.10 -14.45 7.50
CA THR A 148 19.80 -15.19 8.56
C THR A 148 19.84 -16.68 8.18
N PRO A 149 21.04 -17.29 8.08
CA PRO A 149 21.19 -18.70 7.74
C PRO A 149 20.64 -19.62 8.83
#